data_a550d0f71eb1fe31e3bdd728d69bbf1f
#
_entry.id   a550d0f71eb1fe31e3bdd728d69bbf1f
#
_cell.length_a   1.000
_cell.length_b   1.000
_cell.length_c   1.000
_cell.angle_alpha   90.00
_cell.angle_beta   90.00
_cell.angle_gamma   90.00
#
_symmetry.space_group_name_H-M   'P 1'
#
loop_
_entity.id
_entity.type
_entity.pdbx_description
1 polymer ?
#
loop_
_entity_poly.entity_id
_entity_poly.type
_entity_poly.pdbx_seq_one_letter_code
_entity_poly.pdbx_strand_id
1 'polypeptide(L)'
;MATTEFIAAIELSSSKISGIAGKKNSDGSIQVLAYAREDAASFIHKGVIYNIDKTAQALTSIINKLESQLNNSIAKVYVGIGGQSLRTVKNAVSRVLEEEGIISQELVDAISDENLEVPLMDMSVLDVAPQEYKIDNNLQADPVGVAGKRITGNFLNIVARASLKKNLKHSFEQAKIEIADLLIAPDRKSVV
;
A
#
# COMPACT_ATOMS: atom_id res chain seq x y z
N MET A 1 -32.63 2.36 7.84
CA MET A 1 -31.86 3.57 7.45
C MET A 1 -30.55 3.08 6.88
N ALA A 2 -30.22 3.43 5.64
CA ALA A 2 -28.95 3.10 5.04
C ALA A 2 -27.86 3.84 5.82
N THR A 3 -26.95 3.11 6.48
CA THR A 3 -25.77 3.70 7.11
C THR A 3 -24.92 4.30 5.99
N THR A 4 -24.80 5.61 5.98
CA THR A 4 -23.91 6.31 5.04
C THR A 4 -22.48 5.92 5.43
N GLU A 5 -21.83 5.07 4.63
CA GLU A 5 -20.45 4.67 4.85
C GLU A 5 -19.54 5.82 4.41
N PHE A 6 -18.82 6.43 5.35
CA PHE A 6 -17.82 7.43 5.06
C PHE A 6 -16.50 6.75 4.67
N ILE A 7 -15.86 7.30 3.66
CA ILE A 7 -14.50 6.92 3.25
C ILE A 7 -13.58 7.99 3.81
N ALA A 8 -12.57 7.57 4.56
CA ALA A 8 -11.53 8.46 5.06
C ALA A 8 -10.15 8.03 4.56
N ALA A 9 -9.32 9.00 4.22
CA ALA A 9 -7.95 8.77 3.79
C ALA A 9 -6.99 9.74 4.48
N ILE A 10 -5.81 9.24 4.84
CA ILE A 10 -4.73 10.01 5.45
C ILE A 10 -3.48 9.87 4.58
N GLU A 11 -2.88 10.98 4.18
CA GLU A 11 -1.60 11.04 3.49
C GLU A 11 -0.50 11.49 4.46
N LEU A 12 0.56 10.69 4.58
CA LEU A 12 1.76 11.05 5.33
C LEU A 12 2.83 11.56 4.37
N SER A 13 3.25 12.80 4.56
CA SER A 13 4.35 13.41 3.83
C SER A 13 5.39 14.03 4.75
N SER A 14 6.54 14.44 4.22
CA SER A 14 7.67 14.95 5.01
C SER A 14 7.42 16.31 5.69
N SER A 15 6.41 17.03 5.26
CA SER A 15 6.11 18.36 5.84
C SER A 15 4.76 18.43 6.52
N LYS A 16 3.88 17.49 6.22
CA LYS A 16 2.49 17.50 6.73
C LYS A 16 1.88 16.11 6.73
N ILE A 17 0.89 15.91 7.59
CA ILE A 17 -0.09 14.86 7.48
C ILE A 17 -1.40 15.52 7.07
N SER A 18 -2.06 14.98 6.05
CA SER A 18 -3.34 15.49 5.56
C SER A 18 -4.38 14.40 5.64
N GLY A 19 -5.56 14.73 6.11
CA GLY A 19 -6.71 13.83 6.16
C GLY A 19 -7.89 14.40 5.38
N ILE A 20 -8.59 13.54 4.66
CA ILE A 20 -9.86 13.84 4.01
C ILE A 20 -10.88 12.78 4.38
N ALA A 21 -12.15 13.19 4.44
CA ALA A 21 -13.24 12.23 4.56
C ALA A 21 -14.43 12.68 3.71
N GLY A 22 -15.16 11.70 3.20
CA GLY A 22 -16.27 11.95 2.30
C GLY A 22 -17.16 10.73 2.14
N LYS A 23 -18.10 10.80 1.21
CA LYS A 23 -18.99 9.71 0.86
C LYS A 23 -18.90 9.39 -0.63
N LYS A 24 -19.12 8.13 -0.96
CA LYS A 24 -19.27 7.68 -2.35
C LYS A 24 -20.72 7.92 -2.81
N ASN A 25 -20.87 8.59 -3.93
CA ASN A 25 -22.15 8.78 -4.58
C ASN A 25 -22.53 7.56 -5.43
N SER A 26 -23.80 7.49 -5.85
CA SER A 26 -24.32 6.41 -6.70
C SER A 26 -23.66 6.34 -8.09
N ASP A 27 -23.13 7.45 -8.58
CA ASP A 27 -22.40 7.55 -9.86
C ASP A 27 -20.90 7.15 -9.73
N GLY A 28 -20.47 6.75 -8.52
CA GLY A 28 -19.09 6.37 -8.22
C GLY A 28 -18.17 7.53 -7.85
N SER A 29 -18.62 8.78 -7.95
CA SER A 29 -17.85 9.94 -7.50
C SER A 29 -17.73 10.00 -5.98
N ILE A 30 -16.69 10.67 -5.47
CA ILE A 30 -16.49 10.88 -4.03
C ILE A 30 -16.73 12.35 -3.73
N GLN A 31 -17.70 12.62 -2.85
CA GLN A 31 -17.94 13.95 -2.32
C GLN A 31 -17.10 14.13 -1.05
N VAL A 32 -16.11 15.01 -1.08
CA VAL A 32 -15.31 15.39 0.09
C VAL A 32 -16.14 16.26 1.02
N LEU A 33 -16.26 15.87 2.28
CA LEU A 33 -17.08 16.54 3.29
C LEU A 33 -16.23 17.14 4.42
N ALA A 34 -15.04 16.60 4.66
CA ALA A 34 -14.14 17.05 5.71
C ALA A 34 -12.68 17.02 5.23
N TYR A 35 -11.90 17.98 5.76
CA TYR A 35 -10.47 18.08 5.52
C TYR A 35 -9.76 18.55 6.79
N ALA A 36 -8.63 17.92 7.11
CA ALA A 36 -7.76 18.32 8.20
C ALA A 36 -6.29 18.20 7.81
N ARG A 37 -5.45 18.97 8.48
CA ARG A 37 -4.00 18.98 8.25
C ARG A 37 -3.26 19.26 9.55
N GLU A 38 -2.09 18.59 9.71
CA GLU A 38 -1.11 18.83 10.77
C GLU A 38 0.29 18.99 10.17
N ASP A 39 1.12 19.81 10.82
CA ASP A 39 2.54 19.91 10.49
C ASP A 39 3.27 18.64 10.94
N ALA A 40 4.13 18.11 10.12
CA ALA A 40 4.90 16.91 10.38
C ALA A 40 6.42 17.08 10.21
N ALA A 41 6.88 18.27 9.85
CA ALA A 41 8.28 18.53 9.50
C ALA A 41 9.28 18.20 10.60
N SER A 42 8.85 18.20 11.87
CA SER A 42 9.72 17.90 13.01
C SER A 42 9.82 16.39 13.36
N PHE A 43 8.98 15.54 12.77
CA PHE A 43 8.93 14.12 13.15
C PHE A 43 8.75 13.14 11.96
N ILE A 44 8.53 13.66 10.74
CA ILE A 44 8.56 12.87 9.49
C ILE A 44 9.53 13.53 8.52
N HIS A 45 10.56 12.79 8.07
CA HIS A 45 11.53 13.29 7.09
C HIS A 45 11.69 12.29 5.95
N LYS A 46 11.62 12.78 4.70
CA LYS A 46 11.78 11.95 3.48
C LYS A 46 10.90 10.71 3.47
N GLY A 47 9.68 10.82 4.01
CA GLY A 47 8.75 9.70 4.13
C GLY A 47 9.05 8.71 5.26
N VAL A 48 9.99 8.99 6.15
CA VAL A 48 10.33 8.15 7.31
C VAL A 48 9.81 8.79 8.59
N ILE A 49 9.10 7.99 9.40
CA ILE A 49 8.60 8.39 10.73
C ILE A 49 9.73 8.22 11.74
N TYR A 50 10.19 9.34 12.32
CA TYR A 50 11.24 9.37 13.33
C TYR A 50 10.71 9.40 14.77
N ASN A 51 9.49 9.94 14.95
CA ASN A 51 8.86 10.01 16.27
C ASN A 51 7.43 9.46 16.19
N ILE A 52 7.25 8.27 16.75
CA ILE A 52 5.97 7.55 16.75
C ILE A 52 4.93 8.31 17.57
N ASP A 53 5.29 8.80 18.77
CA ASP A 53 4.35 9.48 19.67
C ASP A 53 3.80 10.77 19.06
N LYS A 54 4.66 11.61 18.48
CA LYS A 54 4.23 12.83 17.78
C LYS A 54 3.37 12.53 16.57
N THR A 55 3.72 11.46 15.83
CA THR A 55 2.92 11.01 14.69
C THR A 55 1.54 10.54 15.14
N ALA A 56 1.46 9.73 16.21
CA ALA A 56 0.18 9.28 16.76
C ALA A 56 -0.69 10.44 17.26
N GLN A 57 -0.09 11.43 17.94
CA GLN A 57 -0.80 12.64 18.37
C GLN A 57 -1.37 13.44 17.19
N ALA A 58 -0.57 13.62 16.12
CA ALA A 58 -1.02 14.30 14.91
C ALA A 58 -2.14 13.53 14.19
N LEU A 59 -2.04 12.20 14.11
CA LEU A 59 -3.09 11.34 13.57
C LEU A 59 -4.39 11.48 14.37
N THR A 60 -4.32 11.41 15.69
CA THR A 60 -5.48 11.60 16.58
C THR A 60 -6.10 12.99 16.39
N SER A 61 -5.29 14.04 16.27
CA SER A 61 -5.79 15.39 16.00
C SER A 61 -6.53 15.47 14.68
N ILE A 62 -5.99 14.85 13.62
CA ILE A 62 -6.62 14.82 12.30
C ILE A 62 -7.96 14.11 12.36
N ILE A 63 -8.02 12.90 12.95
CA ILE A 63 -9.27 12.15 13.06
C ILE A 63 -10.32 12.94 13.83
N ASN A 64 -9.99 13.51 14.99
CA ASN A 64 -10.91 14.32 15.78
C ASN A 64 -11.46 15.50 14.97
N LYS A 65 -10.62 16.18 14.17
CA LYS A 65 -11.05 17.28 13.30
C LYS A 65 -11.98 16.83 12.20
N LEU A 66 -11.71 15.68 11.57
CA LEU A 66 -12.56 15.11 10.52
C LEU A 66 -13.90 14.67 11.09
N GLU A 67 -13.91 13.95 12.21
CA GLU A 67 -15.13 13.49 12.91
C GLU A 67 -16.01 14.65 13.37
N SER A 68 -15.39 15.72 13.88
CA SER A 68 -16.10 16.95 14.26
C SER A 68 -16.79 17.62 13.07
N GLN A 69 -16.15 17.64 11.88
CA GLN A 69 -16.73 18.21 10.67
C GLN A 69 -17.85 17.32 10.10
N LEU A 70 -17.71 16.00 10.22
CA LEU A 70 -18.69 15.03 9.74
C LEU A 70 -19.86 14.84 10.71
N ASN A 71 -19.69 15.22 11.96
CA ASN A 71 -20.56 14.83 13.09
C ASN A 71 -20.80 13.31 13.14
N ASN A 72 -19.74 12.54 12.86
CA ASN A 72 -19.78 11.08 12.79
C ASN A 72 -18.38 10.49 13.03
N SER A 73 -18.31 9.25 13.51
CA SER A 73 -17.06 8.55 13.79
C SER A 73 -16.44 7.90 12.55
N ILE A 74 -15.12 7.85 12.51
CA ILE A 74 -14.33 7.19 11.48
C ILE A 74 -13.72 5.92 12.07
N ALA A 75 -14.19 4.74 11.61
CA ALA A 75 -13.72 3.45 12.13
C ALA A 75 -12.36 3.05 11.55
N LYS A 76 -12.13 3.31 10.26
CA LYS A 76 -10.93 2.92 9.53
C LYS A 76 -10.56 3.95 8.46
N VAL A 77 -9.29 3.96 8.07
CA VAL A 77 -8.77 4.92 7.08
C VAL A 77 -7.90 4.21 6.03
N TYR A 78 -7.93 4.73 4.81
CA TYR A 78 -6.93 4.43 3.79
C TYR A 78 -5.71 5.29 4.04
N VAL A 79 -4.51 4.72 3.97
CA VAL A 79 -3.27 5.43 4.27
C VAL A 79 -2.43 5.57 3.02
N GLY A 80 -2.24 6.80 2.57
CA GLY A 80 -1.33 7.14 1.49
C GLY A 80 0.08 7.39 2.00
N ILE A 81 1.05 6.67 1.47
CA ILE A 81 2.47 6.93 1.70
C ILE A 81 3.15 7.25 0.39
N GLY A 82 4.08 8.20 0.44
CA GLY A 82 4.87 8.59 -0.71
C GLY A 82 6.24 9.09 -0.28
N GLY A 83 7.08 9.39 -1.26
CA GLY A 83 8.35 10.05 -1.02
C GLY A 83 9.58 9.23 -1.40
N GLN A 84 10.75 9.81 -1.16
CA GLN A 84 12.07 9.29 -1.57
C GLN A 84 12.49 7.97 -0.89
N SER A 85 11.72 7.50 0.10
CA SER A 85 11.97 6.22 0.77
C SER A 85 11.44 5.02 -0.01
N LEU A 86 10.55 5.24 -0.97
CA LEU A 86 10.00 4.20 -1.83
C LEU A 86 10.95 3.91 -3.00
N ARG A 87 11.12 2.65 -3.31
CA ARG A 87 11.93 2.18 -4.45
C ARG A 87 11.24 1.02 -5.12
N THR A 88 11.57 0.80 -6.39
CA THR A 88 11.15 -0.39 -7.12
C THR A 88 12.33 -1.34 -7.29
N VAL A 89 12.08 -2.62 -7.08
CA VAL A 89 13.05 -3.70 -7.28
C VAL A 89 12.41 -4.76 -8.18
N LYS A 90 13.06 -5.07 -9.28
CA LYS A 90 12.65 -6.18 -10.14
C LYS A 90 13.09 -7.49 -9.51
N ASN A 91 12.21 -8.47 -9.49
CA ASN A 91 12.50 -9.82 -9.05
C ASN A 91 11.86 -10.83 -10.00
N ALA A 92 12.43 -12.02 -10.08
CA ALA A 92 11.89 -13.11 -10.87
C ALA A 92 11.92 -14.40 -10.04
N VAL A 93 10.82 -15.10 -9.99
CA VAL A 93 10.68 -16.39 -9.31
C VAL A 93 10.35 -17.46 -10.36
N SER A 94 11.10 -18.55 -10.35
CA SER A 94 10.95 -19.63 -11.33
C SER A 94 10.62 -20.95 -10.64
N ARG A 95 9.71 -21.69 -11.25
CA ARG A 95 9.41 -23.08 -10.89
C ARG A 95 9.53 -23.99 -12.10
N VAL A 96 10.08 -25.17 -11.88
CA VAL A 96 10.13 -26.25 -12.87
C VAL A 96 9.26 -27.38 -12.36
N LEU A 97 8.30 -27.80 -13.16
CA LEU A 97 7.44 -28.95 -12.86
C LEU A 97 8.18 -30.26 -13.18
N GLU A 98 7.85 -31.33 -12.49
CA GLU A 98 8.43 -32.64 -12.74
C GLU A 98 8.09 -33.12 -14.17
N GLU A 99 6.84 -32.93 -14.58
CA GLU A 99 6.33 -33.21 -15.92
C GLU A 99 5.67 -31.93 -16.50
N GLU A 100 5.52 -31.94 -17.84
CA GLU A 100 4.74 -30.89 -18.50
C GLU A 100 3.28 -30.98 -18.04
N GLY A 101 2.73 -29.85 -17.64
CA GLY A 101 1.39 -29.77 -17.07
C GLY A 101 0.72 -28.42 -17.29
N ILE A 102 -0.53 -28.35 -16.91
CA ILE A 102 -1.30 -27.08 -16.96
C ILE A 102 -0.93 -26.24 -15.74
N ILE A 103 -0.57 -24.98 -15.97
CA ILE A 103 -0.30 -24.01 -14.89
C ILE A 103 -1.60 -23.71 -14.15
N SER A 104 -1.62 -24.02 -12.86
CA SER A 104 -2.77 -23.75 -11.99
C SER A 104 -2.67 -22.40 -11.29
N GLN A 105 -3.80 -21.90 -10.75
CA GLN A 105 -3.82 -20.70 -9.95
C GLN A 105 -2.97 -20.85 -8.69
N GLU A 106 -3.02 -22.01 -8.03
CA GLU A 106 -2.23 -22.28 -6.82
C GLU A 106 -0.72 -22.17 -7.08
N LEU A 107 -0.25 -22.57 -8.26
CA LEU A 107 1.16 -22.42 -8.64
C LEU A 107 1.53 -20.94 -8.84
N VAL A 108 0.65 -20.17 -9.44
CA VAL A 108 0.83 -18.71 -9.63
C VAL A 108 0.86 -18.00 -8.27
N ASP A 109 -0.05 -18.35 -7.36
CA ASP A 109 -0.10 -17.81 -6.01
C ASP A 109 1.17 -18.17 -5.22
N ALA A 110 1.62 -19.42 -5.29
CA ALA A 110 2.86 -19.86 -4.63
C ALA A 110 4.11 -19.11 -5.14
N ILE A 111 4.19 -18.79 -6.43
CA ILE A 111 5.27 -17.98 -7.01
C ILE A 111 5.18 -16.53 -6.51
N SER A 112 3.97 -16.02 -6.39
CA SER A 112 3.73 -14.66 -5.87
C SER A 112 4.10 -14.57 -4.39
N ASP A 113 3.74 -15.56 -3.58
CA ASP A 113 4.08 -15.63 -2.16
C ASP A 113 5.61 -15.73 -1.97
N GLU A 114 6.28 -16.57 -2.76
CA GLU A 114 7.75 -16.66 -2.72
C GLU A 114 8.42 -15.33 -3.09
N ASN A 115 7.83 -14.57 -4.02
CA ASN A 115 8.34 -13.24 -4.35
C ASN A 115 8.30 -12.28 -3.15
N LEU A 116 7.32 -12.42 -2.24
CA LEU A 116 7.24 -11.59 -1.02
C LEU A 116 8.31 -11.95 0.02
N GLU A 117 8.84 -13.18 -0.02
CA GLU A 117 9.85 -13.67 0.92
C GLU A 117 11.29 -13.34 0.49
N VAL A 118 11.48 -12.63 -0.62
CA VAL A 118 12.82 -12.25 -1.09
C VAL A 118 13.58 -11.50 0.00
N PRO A 119 14.78 -11.96 0.38
CA PRO A 119 15.58 -11.31 1.41
C PRO A 119 16.06 -9.95 0.90
N LEU A 120 15.49 -8.89 1.45
CA LEU A 120 15.86 -7.51 1.19
C LEU A 120 16.53 -6.94 2.44
N MET A 121 17.83 -6.64 2.38
CA MET A 121 18.56 -6.03 3.50
C MET A 121 17.84 -4.72 3.93
N ASP A 122 17.37 -4.68 5.19
CA ASP A 122 16.70 -3.52 5.81
C ASP A 122 15.49 -2.96 5.05
N MET A 123 15.00 -3.69 4.05
CA MET A 123 13.84 -3.29 3.25
C MET A 123 12.70 -4.30 3.41
N SER A 124 11.49 -3.88 3.19
CA SER A 124 10.31 -4.75 3.09
C SER A 124 9.50 -4.40 1.87
N VAL A 125 8.88 -5.42 1.29
CA VAL A 125 7.91 -5.25 0.21
C VAL A 125 6.65 -4.63 0.80
N LEU A 126 6.19 -3.54 0.17
CA LEU A 126 4.94 -2.86 0.50
C LEU A 126 3.83 -3.26 -0.46
N ASP A 127 4.19 -3.43 -1.73
CA ASP A 127 3.25 -3.77 -2.79
C ASP A 127 3.99 -4.47 -3.92
N VAL A 128 3.26 -5.25 -4.73
CA VAL A 128 3.80 -6.04 -5.84
C VAL A 128 2.96 -5.78 -7.08
N ALA A 129 3.61 -5.41 -8.16
CA ALA A 129 3.00 -5.36 -9.48
C ALA A 129 3.53 -6.52 -10.33
N PRO A 130 2.73 -7.59 -10.56
CA PRO A 130 3.08 -8.60 -11.54
C PRO A 130 3.26 -7.94 -12.91
N GLN A 131 4.34 -8.27 -13.61
CA GLN A 131 4.63 -7.68 -14.92
C GLN A 131 4.19 -8.62 -16.04
N GLU A 132 4.80 -9.79 -16.08
CA GLU A 132 4.56 -10.81 -17.08
C GLU A 132 5.01 -12.17 -16.55
N TYR A 133 4.45 -13.21 -17.09
CA TYR A 133 4.89 -14.58 -16.84
C TYR A 133 5.55 -15.15 -18.10
N LYS A 134 6.52 -16.01 -17.91
CA LYS A 134 7.17 -16.75 -18.97
C LYS A 134 6.93 -18.23 -18.75
N ILE A 135 6.21 -18.86 -19.69
CA ILE A 135 5.99 -20.32 -19.70
C ILE A 135 6.93 -20.91 -20.74
N ASP A 136 7.93 -21.69 -20.28
CA ASP A 136 9.07 -22.14 -21.07
C ASP A 136 9.79 -20.95 -21.74
N ASN A 137 9.50 -20.68 -23.01
CA ASN A 137 10.07 -19.56 -23.75
C ASN A 137 9.04 -18.51 -24.21
N ASN A 138 7.75 -18.68 -23.85
CA ASN A 138 6.67 -17.81 -24.28
C ASN A 138 6.21 -16.87 -23.18
N LEU A 139 6.08 -15.60 -23.50
CA LEU A 139 5.53 -14.59 -22.59
C LEU A 139 4.02 -14.68 -22.55
N GLN A 140 3.45 -14.58 -21.34
CA GLN A 140 2.02 -14.64 -21.08
C GLN A 140 1.64 -13.55 -20.08
N ALA A 141 0.56 -12.81 -20.33
CA ALA A 141 -0.01 -11.88 -19.35
C ALA A 141 -0.80 -12.64 -18.28
N ASP A 142 -1.52 -13.70 -18.70
CA ASP A 142 -2.24 -14.62 -17.83
C ASP A 142 -1.69 -16.04 -18.06
N PRO A 143 -1.00 -16.64 -17.08
CA PRO A 143 -0.39 -17.94 -17.23
C PRO A 143 -1.33 -19.11 -16.92
N VAL A 144 -2.48 -18.86 -16.25
CA VAL A 144 -3.39 -19.91 -15.80
C VAL A 144 -4.02 -20.63 -16.98
N GLY A 145 -3.99 -21.96 -16.96
CA GLY A 145 -4.50 -22.80 -18.04
C GLY A 145 -3.53 -23.05 -19.20
N VAL A 146 -2.35 -22.42 -19.20
CA VAL A 146 -1.31 -22.66 -20.21
C VAL A 146 -0.52 -23.91 -19.86
N ALA A 147 -0.24 -24.75 -20.86
CA ALA A 147 0.62 -25.91 -20.69
C ALA A 147 2.10 -25.54 -20.77
N GLY A 148 2.92 -26.13 -19.89
CA GLY A 148 4.36 -25.92 -19.87
C GLY A 148 5.06 -26.67 -18.77
N LYS A 149 6.38 -26.70 -18.82
CA LYS A 149 7.23 -27.36 -17.83
C LYS A 149 7.90 -26.37 -16.88
N ARG A 150 8.12 -25.13 -17.32
CA ARG A 150 8.74 -24.08 -16.51
C ARG A 150 7.87 -22.83 -16.53
N ILE A 151 7.61 -22.30 -15.36
CA ILE A 151 7.01 -20.98 -15.21
C ILE A 151 8.01 -20.04 -14.51
N THR A 152 8.11 -18.82 -15.02
CA THR A 152 8.83 -17.72 -14.37
C THR A 152 7.90 -16.52 -14.23
N GLY A 153 7.62 -16.07 -13.02
CA GLY A 153 6.93 -14.82 -12.75
C GLY A 153 7.92 -13.68 -12.63
N ASN A 154 7.71 -12.60 -13.38
CA ASN A 154 8.47 -11.36 -13.27
C ASN A 154 7.65 -10.34 -12.48
N PHE A 155 8.24 -9.77 -11.45
CA PHE A 155 7.58 -8.87 -10.51
C PHE A 155 8.32 -7.55 -10.41
N LEU A 156 7.56 -6.48 -10.26
CA LEU A 156 8.05 -5.17 -9.82
C LEU A 156 7.62 -4.97 -8.37
N ASN A 157 8.54 -5.16 -7.44
CA ASN A 157 8.29 -4.98 -6.02
C ASN A 157 8.48 -3.52 -5.65
N ILE A 158 7.49 -2.94 -5.00
CA ILE A 158 7.60 -1.62 -4.39
C ILE A 158 8.06 -1.83 -2.96
N VAL A 159 9.23 -1.33 -2.65
CA VAL A 159 9.90 -1.59 -1.37
C VAL A 159 10.19 -0.29 -0.62
N ALA A 160 10.22 -0.39 0.70
CA ALA A 160 10.66 0.67 1.59
C ALA A 160 11.52 0.10 2.72
N ARG A 161 12.15 0.96 3.50
CA ARG A 161 12.84 0.52 4.72
C ARG A 161 11.87 -0.22 5.65
N ALA A 162 12.29 -1.34 6.19
CA ALA A 162 11.46 -2.14 7.12
C ALA A 162 10.97 -1.31 8.33
N SER A 163 11.77 -0.33 8.78
CA SER A 163 11.39 0.62 9.82
C SER A 163 10.18 1.48 9.46
N LEU A 164 9.97 1.81 8.17
CA LEU A 164 8.80 2.59 7.74
C LEU A 164 7.51 1.83 8.04
N LYS A 165 7.40 0.59 7.59
CA LYS A 165 6.21 -0.24 7.80
C LYS A 165 5.94 -0.46 9.30
N LYS A 166 7.00 -0.73 10.08
CA LYS A 166 6.92 -0.91 11.52
C LYS A 166 6.46 0.36 12.24
N ASN A 167 7.09 1.51 11.97
CA ASN A 167 6.78 2.76 12.64
C ASN A 167 5.39 3.28 12.26
N LEU A 168 4.99 3.08 10.98
CA LEU A 168 3.64 3.38 10.52
C LEU A 168 2.61 2.60 11.35
N LYS A 169 2.73 1.27 11.38
CA LYS A 169 1.83 0.40 12.14
C LYS A 169 1.73 0.84 13.60
N HIS A 170 2.86 1.04 14.27
CA HIS A 170 2.88 1.47 15.68
C HIS A 170 2.22 2.83 15.89
N SER A 171 2.42 3.81 14.98
CA SER A 171 1.82 5.14 15.11
C SER A 171 0.27 5.07 15.02
N PHE A 172 -0.25 4.25 14.11
CA PHE A 172 -1.70 4.07 13.95
C PHE A 172 -2.30 3.26 15.10
N GLU A 173 -1.63 2.19 15.57
CA GLU A 173 -2.03 1.41 16.74
C GLU A 173 -2.11 2.30 17.99
N GLN A 174 -1.10 3.15 18.21
CA GLN A 174 -1.06 4.08 19.35
C GLN A 174 -2.15 5.15 19.25
N ALA A 175 -2.48 5.61 18.05
CA ALA A 175 -3.59 6.52 17.79
C ALA A 175 -4.96 5.81 17.85
N LYS A 176 -5.01 4.49 17.97
CA LYS A 176 -6.22 3.65 17.95
C LYS A 176 -7.03 3.79 16.66
N ILE A 177 -6.34 3.94 15.55
CA ILE A 177 -6.93 4.09 14.21
C ILE A 177 -6.65 2.80 13.42
N GLU A 178 -7.69 2.19 12.87
CA GLU A 178 -7.55 1.03 12.01
C GLU A 178 -7.16 1.46 10.58
N ILE A 179 -6.16 0.78 10.02
CA ILE A 179 -5.76 0.95 8.62
C ILE A 179 -6.59 -0.01 7.76
N ALA A 180 -7.42 0.53 6.87
CA ALA A 180 -8.19 -0.26 5.92
C ALA A 180 -7.29 -0.82 4.81
N ASP A 181 -6.40 0.03 4.28
CA ASP A 181 -5.42 -0.34 3.25
C ASP A 181 -4.30 0.69 3.18
N LEU A 182 -3.14 0.26 2.64
CA LEU A 182 -1.96 1.08 2.45
C LEU A 182 -1.77 1.38 0.95
N LEU A 183 -1.94 2.63 0.57
CA LEU A 183 -1.83 3.08 -0.80
C LEU A 183 -0.48 3.76 -1.04
N ILE A 184 0.17 3.39 -2.13
CA ILE A 184 1.42 4.01 -2.53
C ILE A 184 1.10 5.18 -3.45
N ALA A 185 1.42 6.39 -2.98
CA ALA A 185 1.28 7.58 -3.79
C ALA A 185 2.43 7.65 -4.81
N PRO A 186 2.16 7.67 -6.12
CA PRO A 186 3.19 7.84 -7.13
C PRO A 186 3.92 9.17 -6.91
N ASP A 187 5.25 9.15 -7.05
CA ASP A 187 6.03 10.39 -7.01
C ASP A 187 5.57 11.29 -8.15
N ARG A 188 5.06 12.48 -7.82
CA ARG A 188 4.59 13.47 -8.79
C ARG A 188 5.66 13.94 -9.79
N LYS A 189 6.92 13.57 -9.58
CA LYS A 189 8.04 13.89 -10.46
C LYS A 189 8.32 12.85 -11.56
N SER A 190 7.68 11.69 -11.50
CA SER A 190 7.89 10.62 -12.48
C SER A 190 6.86 10.58 -13.62
N VAL A 191 6.06 11.63 -13.76
CA VAL A 191 5.16 11.82 -14.92
C VAL A 191 5.75 12.91 -15.81
N VAL A 192 6.80 12.57 -16.54
CA VAL A 192 7.27 13.26 -17.74
C VAL A 192 7.61 12.21 -18.78
#